data_23005042c85078674ec4c945a080e6cf
#
_entry.id   23005042c85078674ec4c945a080e6cf
#
_cell.length_a   1.000
_cell.length_b   1.000
_cell.length_c   1.000
_cell.angle_alpha   90.00
_cell.angle_beta   90.00
_cell.angle_gamma   90.00
#
_symmetry.space_group_name_H-M   'P 1'
#
loop_
_entity.id
_entity.type
_entity.pdbx_description
1 polymer ?
#
loop_
_entity_poly.entity_id
_entity_poly.type
_entity_poly.pdbx_seq_one_letter_code
_entity_poly.pdbx_strand_id
1 'polypeptide(L)'
;MVVPPAVPAIRVENLSKRFSTTLAVDELSLTVPPGEVFGFLGPNGAGKSTTIRLLLGLLRPTGGAAWIFDEPAHDVERAHQHLAYVPADVALWPALTGRECLDLLAAVGPGVDPAYRAELIERFDLDVDRRSRTYSTGNRQKVALVAAFATRAPLLVLDEPTSGLDPLMEREFRRCIGEAAERGQAVFLSSHQLADVEAVCSRVGILRAGRLVEVAGLEELRRLRRSEVVVDLARPHPRLRLLAELPEVADLRWESDTRFTLALTGPPGPVLRALADADVVRLDVREPSLEEIFLDYYGEVPA
;
A
#
# COMPACT_ATOMS: atom_id res chain seq x y z
N MET A 1 13.61 31.30 -7.37
CA MET A 1 13.69 30.46 -8.59
C MET A 1 12.69 29.33 -8.37
N VAL A 2 11.58 29.33 -9.09
CA VAL A 2 10.58 28.25 -8.96
C VAL A 2 11.16 27.05 -9.72
N VAL A 3 11.52 25.99 -8.98
CA VAL A 3 11.90 24.72 -9.59
C VAL A 3 10.66 24.22 -10.33
N PRO A 4 10.74 23.90 -11.63
CA PRO A 4 9.58 23.33 -12.33
C PRO A 4 9.14 22.06 -11.59
N PRO A 5 7.84 21.78 -11.49
CA PRO A 5 7.36 20.58 -10.85
C PRO A 5 7.99 19.36 -11.53
N ALA A 6 8.53 18.44 -10.73
CA ALA A 6 9.09 17.21 -11.26
C ALA A 6 8.00 16.45 -12.03
N VAL A 7 8.38 15.86 -13.16
CA VAL A 7 7.48 15.01 -13.97
C VAL A 7 6.96 13.87 -13.11
N PRO A 8 5.64 13.69 -12.97
CA PRO A 8 5.09 12.59 -12.17
C PRO A 8 5.51 11.22 -12.72
N ALA A 9 5.77 10.28 -11.83
CA ALA A 9 6.01 8.89 -12.20
C ALA A 9 4.75 8.24 -12.79
N ILE A 10 3.58 8.59 -12.23
CA ILE A 10 2.26 8.21 -12.76
C ILE A 10 1.37 9.44 -12.78
N ARG A 11 0.68 9.67 -13.91
CA ARG A 11 -0.40 10.63 -14.06
C ARG A 11 -1.58 9.97 -14.73
N VAL A 12 -2.75 10.09 -14.11
CA VAL A 12 -4.02 9.52 -14.58
C VAL A 12 -5.08 10.62 -14.56
N GLU A 13 -5.82 10.77 -15.65
CA GLU A 13 -6.85 11.80 -15.82
C GLU A 13 -8.15 11.17 -16.32
N ASN A 14 -9.19 11.20 -15.46
CA ASN A 14 -10.56 10.74 -15.75
C ASN A 14 -10.61 9.35 -16.40
N LEU A 15 -9.69 8.47 -15.99
CA LEU A 15 -9.51 7.16 -16.58
C LEU A 15 -10.74 6.29 -16.31
N SER A 16 -11.30 5.73 -17.38
CA SER A 16 -12.49 4.89 -17.29
C SER A 16 -12.33 3.63 -18.11
N LYS A 17 -12.88 2.52 -17.59
CA LYS A 17 -12.93 1.24 -18.29
C LYS A 17 -14.26 0.53 -18.08
N ARG A 18 -14.94 0.28 -19.18
CA ARG A 18 -16.17 -0.51 -19.20
C ARG A 18 -15.94 -1.85 -19.92
N PHE A 19 -16.42 -2.91 -19.31
CA PHE A 19 -16.54 -4.24 -19.93
C PHE A 19 -18.02 -4.58 -20.07
N SER A 20 -18.53 -4.61 -21.28
CA SER A 20 -19.96 -4.76 -21.55
C SER A 20 -20.81 -3.81 -20.69
N THR A 21 -21.52 -4.33 -19.71
CA THR A 21 -22.38 -3.55 -18.78
C THR A 21 -21.64 -3.10 -17.51
N THR A 22 -20.47 -3.69 -17.19
CA THR A 22 -19.75 -3.42 -15.94
C THR A 22 -18.75 -2.29 -16.13
N LEU A 23 -18.86 -1.24 -15.32
CA LEU A 23 -17.89 -0.15 -15.23
C LEU A 23 -16.85 -0.53 -14.18
N ALA A 24 -15.69 -1.00 -14.64
CA ALA A 24 -14.63 -1.53 -13.78
C ALA A 24 -13.70 -0.44 -13.23
N VAL A 25 -13.56 0.69 -13.96
CA VAL A 25 -12.87 1.91 -13.52
C VAL A 25 -13.72 3.08 -13.99
N ASP A 26 -13.97 4.05 -13.11
CA ASP A 26 -14.92 5.13 -13.30
C ASP A 26 -14.29 6.49 -12.94
N GLU A 27 -13.91 7.25 -13.97
CA GLU A 27 -13.36 8.63 -13.89
C GLU A 27 -12.20 8.78 -12.89
N LEU A 28 -11.33 7.75 -12.78
CA LEU A 28 -10.21 7.76 -11.85
C LEU A 28 -9.18 8.81 -12.27
N SER A 29 -8.83 9.69 -11.33
CA SER A 29 -7.75 10.67 -11.49
C SER A 29 -6.77 10.56 -10.33
N LEU A 30 -5.47 10.47 -10.63
CA LEU A 30 -4.41 10.20 -9.67
C LEU A 30 -3.08 10.71 -10.19
N THR A 31 -2.24 11.20 -9.26
CA THR A 31 -0.85 11.56 -9.56
C THR A 31 0.06 10.96 -8.49
N VAL A 32 1.14 10.28 -8.93
CA VAL A 32 2.20 9.75 -8.07
C VAL A 32 3.52 10.41 -8.48
N PRO A 33 4.15 11.20 -7.60
CA PRO A 33 5.45 11.79 -7.88
C PRO A 33 6.59 10.75 -7.84
N PRO A 34 7.77 11.07 -8.42
CA PRO A 34 8.98 10.24 -8.24
C PRO A 34 9.35 10.10 -6.77
N GLY A 35 9.88 8.93 -6.38
CA GLY A 35 10.33 8.65 -5.02
C GLY A 35 9.20 8.37 -4.01
N GLU A 36 7.94 8.42 -4.42
CA GLU A 36 6.81 8.11 -3.55
C GLU A 36 6.50 6.61 -3.54
N VAL A 37 6.24 6.07 -2.34
CA VAL A 37 5.61 4.76 -2.17
C VAL A 37 4.12 4.96 -1.99
N PHE A 38 3.35 4.68 -3.03
CA PHE A 38 1.91 4.86 -3.09
C PHE A 38 1.17 3.54 -2.98
N GLY A 39 0.30 3.41 -1.96
CA GLY A 39 -0.58 2.27 -1.76
C GLY A 39 -1.91 2.43 -2.50
N PHE A 40 -2.31 1.43 -3.27
CA PHE A 40 -3.58 1.41 -3.98
C PHE A 40 -4.48 0.32 -3.41
N LEU A 41 -5.39 0.73 -2.54
CA LEU A 41 -6.18 -0.13 -1.68
C LEU A 41 -7.59 -0.35 -2.22
N GLY A 42 -8.12 -1.53 -1.96
CA GLY A 42 -9.51 -1.84 -2.28
C GLY A 42 -9.77 -3.35 -2.16
N PRO A 43 -11.02 -3.77 -1.94
CA PRO A 43 -11.38 -5.17 -1.92
C PRO A 43 -11.21 -5.83 -3.28
N ASN A 44 -11.36 -7.14 -3.32
CA ASN A 44 -11.38 -7.88 -4.57
C ASN A 44 -12.54 -7.39 -5.44
N GLY A 45 -12.27 -7.17 -6.73
CA GLY A 45 -13.26 -6.60 -7.65
C GLY A 45 -13.41 -5.08 -7.63
N ALA A 46 -12.70 -4.34 -6.76
CA ALA A 46 -12.75 -2.87 -6.72
C ALA A 46 -12.23 -2.17 -7.98
N GLY A 47 -11.46 -2.87 -8.84
CA GLY A 47 -10.88 -2.31 -10.06
C GLY A 47 -9.35 -2.16 -10.04
N LYS A 48 -8.65 -2.58 -8.97
CA LYS A 48 -7.19 -2.44 -8.81
C LYS A 48 -6.39 -2.98 -9.99
N SER A 49 -6.48 -4.28 -10.26
CA SER A 49 -5.73 -4.91 -11.36
C SER A 49 -6.19 -4.41 -12.73
N THR A 50 -7.44 -3.94 -12.87
CA THR A 50 -7.89 -3.29 -14.11
C THR A 50 -7.18 -1.96 -14.31
N THR A 51 -7.06 -1.14 -13.26
CA THR A 51 -6.32 0.11 -13.29
C THR A 51 -4.85 -0.12 -13.61
N ILE A 52 -4.20 -1.09 -12.96
CA ILE A 52 -2.82 -1.46 -13.26
C ILE A 52 -2.65 -1.87 -14.73
N ARG A 53 -3.53 -2.72 -15.26
CA ARG A 53 -3.47 -3.12 -16.68
C ARG A 53 -3.67 -1.97 -17.66
N LEU A 54 -4.45 -0.96 -17.29
CA LEU A 54 -4.58 0.28 -18.05
C LEU A 54 -3.29 1.10 -18.01
N LEU A 55 -2.66 1.23 -16.84
CA LEU A 55 -1.35 1.89 -16.66
C LEU A 55 -0.23 1.20 -17.43
N LEU A 56 -0.30 -0.12 -17.56
CA LEU A 56 0.66 -0.91 -18.33
C LEU A 56 0.36 -0.95 -19.83
N GLY A 57 -0.70 -0.27 -20.30
CA GLY A 57 -1.10 -0.34 -21.71
C GLY A 57 -1.64 -1.70 -22.18
N LEU A 58 -1.83 -2.66 -21.23
CA LEU A 58 -2.37 -4.00 -21.52
C LEU A 58 -3.87 -3.98 -21.81
N LEU A 59 -4.55 -2.90 -21.40
CA LEU A 59 -5.96 -2.64 -21.70
C LEU A 59 -6.10 -1.23 -22.28
N ARG A 60 -6.99 -1.07 -23.25
CA ARG A 60 -7.36 0.25 -23.76
C ARG A 60 -8.45 0.87 -22.87
N PRO A 61 -8.30 2.11 -22.42
CA PRO A 61 -9.36 2.81 -21.69
C PRO A 61 -10.59 3.04 -22.59
N THR A 62 -11.76 3.19 -21.98
CA THR A 62 -12.99 3.66 -22.65
C THR A 62 -13.17 5.17 -22.53
N GLY A 63 -12.43 5.83 -21.64
CA GLY A 63 -12.38 7.28 -21.45
C GLY A 63 -11.14 7.65 -20.63
N GLY A 64 -10.74 8.92 -20.73
CA GLY A 64 -9.57 9.43 -20.05
C GLY A 64 -8.23 8.92 -20.60
N ALA A 65 -7.16 9.19 -19.86
CA ALA A 65 -5.80 8.81 -20.26
C ALA A 65 -4.89 8.59 -19.05
N ALA A 66 -3.76 7.88 -19.28
CA ALA A 66 -2.72 7.67 -18.29
C ALA A 66 -1.33 7.84 -18.91
N TRP A 67 -0.37 8.27 -18.09
CA TRP A 67 1.02 8.51 -18.49
C TRP A 67 1.97 7.96 -17.42
N ILE A 68 3.12 7.48 -17.87
CA ILE A 68 4.27 7.07 -17.06
C ILE A 68 5.43 8.00 -17.44
N PHE A 69 5.91 8.84 -16.51
CA PHE A 69 6.93 9.88 -16.77
C PHE A 69 6.65 10.69 -18.06
N ASP A 70 5.39 11.17 -18.21
CA ASP A 70 4.86 11.87 -19.38
C ASP A 70 4.75 11.04 -20.68
N GLU A 71 5.25 9.80 -20.72
CA GLU A 71 4.99 8.91 -21.83
C GLU A 71 3.58 8.32 -21.74
N PRO A 72 2.76 8.40 -22.81
CA PRO A 72 1.42 7.82 -22.79
C PRO A 72 1.46 6.33 -22.46
N ALA A 73 0.65 5.86 -21.50
CA ALA A 73 0.64 4.46 -21.06
C ALA A 73 0.32 3.46 -22.20
N HIS A 74 -0.36 3.90 -23.27
CA HIS A 74 -0.62 3.06 -24.45
C HIS A 74 0.58 2.94 -25.42
N ASP A 75 1.58 3.81 -25.29
CA ASP A 75 2.88 3.67 -25.96
C ASP A 75 3.78 2.77 -25.11
N VAL A 76 3.50 1.47 -25.17
CA VAL A 76 4.14 0.46 -24.33
C VAL A 76 5.66 0.46 -24.49
N GLU A 77 6.16 0.69 -25.71
CA GLU A 77 7.60 0.68 -25.99
C GLU A 77 8.34 1.76 -25.21
N ARG A 78 7.77 2.97 -25.09
CA ARG A 78 8.38 4.08 -24.36
C ARG A 78 8.09 3.98 -22.87
N ALA A 79 6.82 3.79 -22.47
CA ALA A 79 6.41 3.77 -21.08
C ALA A 79 7.13 2.65 -20.29
N HIS A 80 7.30 1.46 -20.89
CA HIS A 80 7.92 0.32 -20.21
C HIS A 80 9.44 0.45 -20.02
N GLN A 81 10.11 1.40 -20.67
CA GLN A 81 11.51 1.72 -20.37
C GLN A 81 11.70 2.31 -18.98
N HIS A 82 10.63 2.83 -18.37
CA HIS A 82 10.66 3.51 -17.07
C HIS A 82 10.11 2.65 -15.93
N LEU A 83 9.60 1.44 -16.18
CA LEU A 83 8.95 0.66 -15.14
C LEU A 83 9.38 -0.80 -15.11
N ALA A 84 9.24 -1.41 -13.93
CA ALA A 84 9.20 -2.86 -13.75
C ALA A 84 7.87 -3.26 -13.12
N TYR A 85 7.35 -4.41 -13.49
CA TYR A 85 6.04 -4.90 -13.07
C TYR A 85 6.12 -6.27 -12.42
N VAL A 86 5.44 -6.41 -11.28
CA VAL A 86 5.18 -7.69 -10.62
C VAL A 86 3.68 -7.95 -10.64
N PRO A 87 3.21 -8.99 -11.36
CA PRO A 87 1.80 -9.35 -11.41
C PRO A 87 1.34 -10.08 -10.15
N ALA A 88 0.04 -9.99 -9.83
CA ALA A 88 -0.57 -10.72 -8.71
C ALA A 88 -0.51 -12.25 -8.89
N ASP A 89 -0.58 -12.73 -10.13
CA ASP A 89 -0.42 -14.15 -10.47
C ASP A 89 0.80 -14.33 -11.38
N VAL A 90 1.89 -14.78 -10.76
CA VAL A 90 3.17 -14.96 -11.45
C VAL A 90 3.18 -16.28 -12.21
N ALA A 91 3.15 -16.19 -13.53
CA ALA A 91 3.33 -17.30 -14.43
C ALA A 91 4.78 -17.31 -14.98
N LEU A 92 5.50 -18.38 -14.72
CA LEU A 92 6.85 -18.61 -15.26
C LEU A 92 6.81 -19.71 -16.31
N TRP A 93 7.85 -19.81 -17.12
CA TRP A 93 8.02 -20.89 -18.12
C TRP A 93 8.36 -22.23 -17.44
N PRO A 94 7.47 -23.23 -17.47
CA PRO A 94 7.61 -24.43 -16.63
C PRO A 94 8.89 -25.26 -16.89
N ALA A 95 9.42 -25.17 -18.10
CA ALA A 95 10.62 -25.90 -18.51
C ALA A 95 11.93 -25.22 -18.09
N LEU A 96 11.90 -23.91 -17.81
CA LEU A 96 13.07 -23.13 -17.44
C LEU A 96 13.35 -23.24 -15.94
N THR A 97 14.62 -23.11 -15.58
CA THR A 97 15.05 -22.88 -14.19
C THR A 97 14.75 -21.45 -13.75
N GLY A 98 14.82 -21.15 -12.43
CA GLY A 98 14.69 -19.80 -11.94
C GLY A 98 15.72 -18.85 -12.56
N ARG A 99 16.98 -19.32 -12.71
CA ARG A 99 18.06 -18.57 -13.35
C ARG A 99 17.72 -18.22 -14.80
N GLU A 100 17.32 -19.21 -15.58
CA GLU A 100 16.92 -19.00 -16.99
C GLU A 100 15.72 -18.06 -17.11
N CYS A 101 14.76 -18.13 -16.18
CA CYS A 101 13.64 -17.17 -16.11
C CYS A 101 14.13 -15.75 -15.84
N LEU A 102 15.04 -15.56 -14.85
CA LEU A 102 15.63 -14.27 -14.55
C LEU A 102 16.44 -13.69 -15.71
N ASP A 103 17.21 -14.54 -16.40
CA ASP A 103 17.99 -14.14 -17.56
C ASP A 103 17.11 -13.73 -18.74
N LEU A 104 16.01 -14.47 -18.97
CA LEU A 104 15.03 -14.13 -20.02
C LEU A 104 14.34 -12.79 -19.71
N LEU A 105 13.90 -12.58 -18.47
CA LEU A 105 13.27 -11.31 -18.03
C LEU A 105 14.26 -10.14 -18.15
N ALA A 106 15.52 -10.35 -17.83
CA ALA A 106 16.57 -9.34 -17.99
C ALA A 106 16.81 -8.95 -19.45
N ALA A 107 16.69 -9.92 -20.37
CA ALA A 107 16.92 -9.69 -21.80
C ALA A 107 15.80 -8.87 -22.49
N VAL A 108 14.57 -8.92 -21.94
CA VAL A 108 13.42 -8.19 -22.49
C VAL A 108 13.06 -6.91 -21.71
N GLY A 109 13.67 -6.69 -20.55
CA GLY A 109 13.42 -5.56 -19.68
C GLY A 109 14.36 -4.38 -19.93
N PRO A 110 14.23 -3.31 -19.12
CA PRO A 110 15.02 -2.06 -19.27
C PRO A 110 16.51 -2.21 -18.88
N GLY A 111 16.95 -3.42 -18.59
CA GLY A 111 18.29 -3.72 -18.07
C GLY A 111 18.24 -4.24 -16.64
N VAL A 112 19.36 -4.74 -16.15
CA VAL A 112 19.50 -5.34 -14.82
C VAL A 112 20.85 -4.97 -14.23
N ASP A 113 20.90 -4.69 -12.93
CA ASP A 113 22.13 -4.64 -12.15
C ASP A 113 22.49 -6.08 -11.71
N PRO A 114 23.54 -6.71 -12.29
CA PRO A 114 23.86 -8.10 -12.01
C PRO A 114 24.30 -8.35 -10.57
N ALA A 115 25.00 -7.38 -9.95
CA ALA A 115 25.47 -7.48 -8.58
C ALA A 115 24.29 -7.43 -7.60
N TYR A 116 23.38 -6.49 -7.83
CA TYR A 116 22.16 -6.38 -6.99
C TYR A 116 21.22 -7.57 -7.21
N ARG A 117 21.11 -8.10 -8.43
CA ARG A 117 20.37 -9.35 -8.69
C ARG A 117 20.94 -10.52 -7.88
N ALA A 118 22.25 -10.69 -7.84
CA ALA A 118 22.88 -11.76 -7.06
C ALA A 118 22.60 -11.60 -5.56
N GLU A 119 22.72 -10.39 -5.03
CA GLU A 119 22.36 -10.06 -3.64
C GLU A 119 20.87 -10.39 -3.35
N LEU A 120 19.95 -9.99 -4.23
CA LEU A 120 18.53 -10.27 -4.06
C LEU A 120 18.20 -11.77 -4.07
N ILE A 121 18.88 -12.57 -4.90
CA ILE A 121 18.72 -14.04 -4.92
C ILE A 121 19.04 -14.62 -3.54
N GLU A 122 20.12 -14.16 -2.89
CA GLU A 122 20.50 -14.60 -1.54
C GLU A 122 19.49 -14.10 -0.50
N ARG A 123 19.12 -12.81 -0.55
CA ARG A 123 18.20 -12.18 0.42
C ARG A 123 16.82 -12.83 0.42
N PHE A 124 16.30 -13.20 -0.76
CA PHE A 124 15.02 -13.89 -0.90
C PHE A 124 15.13 -15.42 -0.73
N ASP A 125 16.30 -15.95 -0.42
CA ASP A 125 16.54 -17.40 -0.29
C ASP A 125 15.93 -18.15 -1.50
N LEU A 126 16.32 -17.73 -2.71
CA LEU A 126 15.76 -18.25 -3.95
C LEU A 126 16.69 -19.31 -4.57
N ASP A 127 16.26 -20.56 -4.58
CA ASP A 127 16.95 -21.64 -5.29
C ASP A 127 16.72 -21.52 -6.80
N VAL A 128 17.64 -20.81 -7.47
CA VAL A 128 17.51 -20.47 -8.90
C VAL A 128 17.81 -21.65 -9.85
N ASP A 129 18.38 -22.75 -9.35
CA ASP A 129 18.79 -23.87 -10.18
C ASP A 129 17.68 -24.92 -10.38
N ARG A 130 16.58 -24.80 -9.60
CA ARG A 130 15.37 -25.62 -9.76
C ARG A 130 14.51 -25.14 -10.93
N ARG A 131 13.82 -26.11 -11.57
CA ARG A 131 12.85 -25.81 -12.64
C ARG A 131 11.60 -25.12 -12.06
N SER A 132 11.12 -24.08 -12.74
CA SER A 132 10.00 -23.25 -12.28
C SER A 132 8.69 -24.02 -12.09
N ARG A 133 8.47 -25.14 -12.81
CA ARG A 133 7.33 -26.04 -12.60
C ARG A 133 7.26 -26.64 -11.19
N THR A 134 8.40 -26.71 -10.48
CA THR A 134 8.48 -27.24 -9.11
C THR A 134 8.37 -26.15 -8.03
N TYR A 135 8.26 -24.89 -8.45
CA TYR A 135 8.14 -23.79 -7.52
C TYR A 135 6.74 -23.71 -6.90
N SER A 136 6.68 -23.42 -5.62
CA SER A 136 5.47 -22.94 -4.94
C SER A 136 5.05 -21.57 -5.48
N THR A 137 3.86 -21.12 -5.14
CA THR A 137 3.42 -19.75 -5.47
C THR A 137 4.41 -18.73 -4.92
N GLY A 138 4.85 -18.87 -3.66
CA GLY A 138 5.84 -17.98 -3.05
C GLY A 138 7.18 -17.95 -3.80
N ASN A 139 7.70 -19.11 -4.25
CA ASN A 139 8.95 -19.12 -5.02
C ASN A 139 8.79 -18.47 -6.40
N ARG A 140 7.65 -18.62 -7.07
CA ARG A 140 7.37 -17.87 -8.30
C ARG A 140 7.32 -16.37 -8.04
N GLN A 141 6.70 -15.97 -6.93
CA GLN A 141 6.65 -14.58 -6.51
C GLN A 141 8.04 -14.01 -6.24
N LYS A 142 8.91 -14.76 -5.53
CA LYS A 142 10.32 -14.36 -5.31
C LYS A 142 11.06 -14.11 -6.62
N VAL A 143 10.88 -14.95 -7.65
CA VAL A 143 11.49 -14.73 -8.98
C VAL A 143 11.04 -13.41 -9.59
N ALA A 144 9.73 -13.10 -9.55
CA ALA A 144 9.20 -11.86 -10.09
C ALA A 144 9.71 -10.62 -9.33
N LEU A 145 9.80 -10.70 -8.00
CA LEU A 145 10.35 -9.64 -7.14
C LEU A 145 11.83 -9.40 -7.43
N VAL A 146 12.64 -10.45 -7.47
CA VAL A 146 14.07 -10.36 -7.81
C VAL A 146 14.25 -9.75 -9.19
N ALA A 147 13.48 -10.19 -10.19
CA ALA A 147 13.53 -9.63 -11.54
C ALA A 147 13.20 -8.13 -11.54
N ALA A 148 12.12 -7.71 -10.86
CA ALA A 148 11.68 -6.33 -10.84
C ALA A 148 12.65 -5.40 -10.10
N PHE A 149 13.06 -5.75 -8.87
CA PHE A 149 13.98 -4.92 -8.09
C PHE A 149 15.36 -4.79 -8.73
N ALA A 150 15.86 -5.87 -9.35
CA ALA A 150 17.16 -5.89 -10.00
C ALA A 150 17.27 -4.93 -11.21
N THR A 151 16.16 -4.50 -11.79
CA THR A 151 16.16 -3.51 -12.88
C THR A 151 16.52 -2.11 -12.41
N ARG A 152 16.29 -1.78 -11.14
CA ARG A 152 16.35 -0.39 -10.61
C ARG A 152 15.53 0.60 -11.44
N ALA A 153 14.46 0.13 -12.08
CA ALA A 153 13.58 0.98 -12.88
C ALA A 153 13.04 2.15 -12.04
N PRO A 154 12.89 3.37 -12.60
CA PRO A 154 12.41 4.53 -11.86
C PRO A 154 11.01 4.35 -11.26
N LEU A 155 10.20 3.43 -11.80
CA LEU A 155 8.88 3.07 -11.27
C LEU A 155 8.77 1.56 -11.08
N LEU A 156 8.32 1.13 -9.90
CA LEU A 156 7.91 -0.24 -9.63
C LEU A 156 6.37 -0.29 -9.54
N VAL A 157 5.75 -1.11 -10.37
CA VAL A 157 4.29 -1.40 -10.30
C VAL A 157 4.13 -2.81 -9.76
N LEU A 158 3.53 -2.93 -8.59
CA LEU A 158 3.47 -4.18 -7.83
C LEU A 158 2.00 -4.52 -7.54
N ASP A 159 1.49 -5.59 -8.17
CA ASP A 159 0.11 -6.04 -7.98
C ASP A 159 0.09 -7.21 -6.99
N GLU A 160 -0.39 -6.98 -5.75
CA GLU A 160 -0.46 -7.97 -4.66
C GLU A 160 0.88 -8.70 -4.41
N PRO A 161 2.02 -8.00 -4.26
CA PRO A 161 3.37 -8.59 -4.35
C PRO A 161 3.74 -9.52 -3.20
N THR A 162 3.06 -9.46 -2.07
CA THR A 162 3.31 -10.28 -0.87
C THR A 162 2.54 -11.60 -0.89
N SER A 163 1.67 -11.80 -1.88
CA SER A 163 0.84 -13.01 -1.99
C SER A 163 1.69 -14.28 -2.02
N GLY A 164 1.49 -15.16 -1.02
CA GLY A 164 2.19 -16.44 -0.90
C GLY A 164 3.63 -16.36 -0.39
N LEU A 165 4.09 -15.20 0.05
CA LEU A 165 5.34 -15.06 0.78
C LEU A 165 5.15 -15.49 2.25
N ASP A 166 6.21 -16.00 2.85
CA ASP A 166 6.28 -16.19 4.30
C ASP A 166 6.65 -14.87 5.02
N PRO A 167 6.43 -14.75 6.33
CA PRO A 167 6.67 -13.50 7.07
C PRO A 167 8.12 -12.98 7.01
N LEU A 168 9.12 -13.87 6.83
CA LEU A 168 10.52 -13.45 6.70
C LEU A 168 10.74 -12.78 5.34
N MET A 169 10.15 -13.33 4.29
CA MET A 169 10.24 -12.78 2.93
C MET A 169 9.41 -11.50 2.76
N GLU A 170 8.27 -11.37 3.46
CA GLU A 170 7.53 -10.11 3.53
C GLU A 170 8.38 -9.00 4.17
N ARG A 171 9.12 -9.32 5.25
CA ARG A 171 10.04 -8.35 5.86
C ARG A 171 11.15 -7.94 4.90
N GLU A 172 11.68 -8.89 4.13
CA GLU A 172 12.71 -8.60 3.14
C GLU A 172 12.14 -7.76 1.97
N PHE A 173 10.94 -8.06 1.52
CA PHE A 173 10.21 -7.24 0.55
C PHE A 173 10.07 -5.79 1.04
N ARG A 174 9.61 -5.57 2.29
CA ARG A 174 9.47 -4.22 2.87
C ARG A 174 10.81 -3.48 2.90
N ARG A 175 11.92 -4.18 3.20
CA ARG A 175 13.27 -3.61 3.15
C ARG A 175 13.64 -3.17 1.73
N CYS A 176 13.37 -4.01 0.72
CA CYS A 176 13.61 -3.67 -0.68
C CYS A 176 12.81 -2.45 -1.14
N ILE A 177 11.56 -2.30 -0.69
CA ILE A 177 10.73 -1.10 -0.96
C ILE A 177 11.37 0.15 -0.34
N GLY A 178 11.80 0.09 0.93
CA GLY A 178 12.48 1.20 1.60
C GLY A 178 13.74 1.63 0.84
N GLU A 179 14.60 0.68 0.48
CA GLU A 179 15.80 0.92 -0.32
C GLU A 179 15.49 1.51 -1.71
N ALA A 180 14.37 1.09 -2.34
CA ALA A 180 13.92 1.65 -3.61
C ALA A 180 13.50 3.11 -3.46
N ALA A 181 12.73 3.44 -2.41
CA ALA A 181 12.32 4.81 -2.10
C ALA A 181 13.52 5.71 -1.79
N GLU A 182 14.50 5.23 -0.99
CA GLU A 182 15.73 5.96 -0.70
C GLU A 182 16.56 6.27 -1.96
N ARG A 183 16.50 5.40 -2.98
CA ARG A 183 17.09 5.63 -4.30
C ARG A 183 16.29 6.58 -5.18
N GLY A 184 15.12 7.07 -4.73
CA GLY A 184 14.24 7.94 -5.49
C GLY A 184 13.33 7.23 -6.50
N GLN A 185 13.22 5.90 -6.42
CA GLN A 185 12.29 5.13 -7.24
C GLN A 185 10.86 5.34 -6.73
N ALA A 186 9.90 5.55 -7.64
CA ALA A 186 8.49 5.52 -7.31
C ALA A 186 8.01 4.06 -7.20
N VAL A 187 7.10 3.81 -6.26
CA VAL A 187 6.46 2.49 -6.10
C VAL A 187 4.95 2.65 -6.09
N PHE A 188 4.28 1.97 -6.98
CA PHE A 188 2.82 1.83 -7.01
C PHE A 188 2.45 0.42 -6.58
N LEU A 189 1.95 0.29 -5.35
CA LEU A 189 1.68 -0.98 -4.70
C LEU A 189 0.19 -1.21 -4.56
N SER A 190 -0.39 -2.21 -5.23
CA SER A 190 -1.75 -2.66 -4.90
C SER A 190 -1.71 -3.71 -3.80
N SER A 191 -2.60 -3.61 -2.85
CA SER A 191 -2.80 -4.64 -1.82
C SER A 191 -4.25 -4.66 -1.32
N HIS A 192 -4.66 -5.81 -0.83
CA HIS A 192 -5.83 -5.96 0.04
C HIS A 192 -5.42 -6.13 1.51
N GLN A 193 -4.12 -6.32 1.78
CA GLN A 193 -3.54 -6.41 3.12
C GLN A 193 -3.09 -5.03 3.58
N LEU A 194 -3.80 -4.45 4.51
CA LEU A 194 -3.59 -3.08 4.97
C LEU A 194 -2.28 -2.94 5.76
N ALA A 195 -1.88 -3.99 6.51
CA ALA A 195 -0.62 -4.01 7.25
C ALA A 195 0.62 -3.84 6.36
N ASP A 196 0.61 -4.39 5.13
CA ASP A 196 1.72 -4.22 4.19
C ASP A 196 1.83 -2.77 3.73
N VAL A 197 0.69 -2.15 3.46
CA VAL A 197 0.63 -0.75 3.02
C VAL A 197 1.04 0.20 4.14
N GLU A 198 0.56 -0.03 5.37
CA GLU A 198 0.96 0.74 6.55
C GLU A 198 2.47 0.72 6.81
N ALA A 199 3.11 -0.40 6.49
CA ALA A 199 4.52 -0.59 6.75
C ALA A 199 5.45 0.15 5.77
N VAL A 200 4.99 0.44 4.54
CA VAL A 200 5.89 0.94 3.48
C VAL A 200 5.38 2.16 2.73
N CYS A 201 4.07 2.43 2.71
CA CYS A 201 3.50 3.53 1.93
C CYS A 201 3.52 4.85 2.72
N SER A 202 3.70 5.96 2.02
CA SER A 202 3.56 7.31 2.57
C SER A 202 2.16 7.88 2.33
N ARG A 203 1.55 7.50 1.22
CA ARG A 203 0.21 7.93 0.81
C ARG A 203 -0.56 6.78 0.20
N VAL A 204 -1.87 6.81 0.34
CA VAL A 204 -2.75 5.76 -0.16
C VAL A 204 -3.91 6.32 -0.96
N GLY A 205 -4.38 5.53 -1.93
CA GLY A 205 -5.62 5.74 -2.63
C GLY A 205 -6.58 4.59 -2.34
N ILE A 206 -7.79 4.90 -1.88
CA ILE A 206 -8.83 3.92 -1.57
C ILE A 206 -9.77 3.80 -2.75
N LEU A 207 -9.83 2.61 -3.35
CA LEU A 207 -10.65 2.30 -4.50
C LEU A 207 -11.90 1.51 -4.09
N ARG A 208 -13.09 2.00 -4.47
CA ARG A 208 -14.38 1.34 -4.23
C ARG A 208 -15.22 1.35 -5.50
N ALA A 209 -15.68 0.16 -5.94
CA ALA A 209 -16.53 0.02 -7.12
C ALA A 209 -16.04 0.79 -8.37
N GLY A 210 -14.74 0.74 -8.64
CA GLY A 210 -14.10 1.40 -9.77
C GLY A 210 -13.77 2.89 -9.56
N ARG A 211 -14.17 3.51 -8.45
CA ARG A 211 -13.92 4.92 -8.13
C ARG A 211 -12.88 5.08 -7.05
N LEU A 212 -12.04 6.08 -7.19
CA LEU A 212 -11.12 6.53 -6.15
C LEU A 212 -11.91 7.39 -5.17
N VAL A 213 -12.16 6.86 -3.95
CA VAL A 213 -13.00 7.51 -2.94
C VAL A 213 -12.20 8.41 -2.02
N GLU A 214 -10.90 8.12 -1.84
CA GLU A 214 -10.01 8.91 -1.00
C GLU A 214 -8.57 8.81 -1.51
N VAL A 215 -7.82 9.89 -1.38
CA VAL A 215 -6.36 9.91 -1.55
C VAL A 215 -5.76 10.77 -0.45
N ALA A 216 -5.06 10.14 0.49
CA ALA A 216 -4.50 10.85 1.63
C ALA A 216 -3.16 10.29 2.08
N GLY A 217 -2.36 11.10 2.77
CA GLY A 217 -1.19 10.64 3.50
C GLY A 217 -1.59 9.73 4.67
N LEU A 218 -0.82 8.68 4.94
CA LEU A 218 -1.11 7.78 6.06
C LEU A 218 -1.14 8.51 7.40
N GLU A 219 -0.21 9.43 7.61
CA GLU A 219 -0.17 10.27 8.82
C GLU A 219 -1.41 11.18 8.93
N GLU A 220 -1.92 11.67 7.82
CA GLU A 220 -3.15 12.48 7.79
C GLU A 220 -4.38 11.63 8.13
N LEU A 221 -4.49 10.44 7.53
CA LEU A 221 -5.55 9.48 7.85
C LEU A 221 -5.55 9.09 9.32
N ARG A 222 -4.38 8.88 9.93
CA ARG A 222 -4.26 8.59 11.36
C ARG A 222 -4.68 9.78 12.24
N ARG A 223 -4.27 11.01 11.87
CA ARG A 223 -4.63 12.23 12.64
C ARG A 223 -6.11 12.59 12.57
N LEU A 224 -6.77 12.28 11.46
CA LEU A 224 -8.20 12.54 11.30
C LEU A 224 -9.07 11.58 12.12
N ARG A 225 -8.48 10.52 12.65
CA ARG A 225 -9.17 9.50 13.43
C ARG A 225 -8.86 9.61 14.92
N ARG A 226 -9.85 9.21 15.70
CA ARG A 226 -9.83 9.24 17.15
C ARG A 226 -9.03 8.07 17.69
N SER A 227 -7.96 8.34 18.47
CA SER A 227 -7.27 7.27 19.20
C SER A 227 -8.18 6.73 20.30
N GLU A 228 -8.28 5.42 20.41
CA GLU A 228 -8.96 4.77 21.52
C GLU A 228 -8.04 4.72 22.74
N VAL A 229 -8.54 5.17 23.88
CA VAL A 229 -7.82 5.12 25.15
C VAL A 229 -8.60 4.25 26.11
N VAL A 230 -7.98 3.17 26.58
CA VAL A 230 -8.55 2.25 27.59
C VAL A 230 -7.82 2.48 28.90
N VAL A 231 -8.58 2.73 29.97
CA VAL A 231 -8.05 3.01 31.30
C VAL A 231 -8.63 2.04 32.31
N ASP A 232 -7.74 1.35 33.04
CA ASP A 232 -8.09 0.56 34.24
C ASP A 232 -7.55 1.27 35.49
N LEU A 233 -8.40 1.45 36.49
CA LEU A 233 -8.09 2.09 37.76
C LEU A 233 -8.05 1.04 38.90
N ALA A 234 -7.18 1.23 39.90
CA ALA A 234 -7.15 0.40 41.11
C ALA A 234 -8.42 0.60 41.96
N ARG A 235 -8.99 1.80 41.92
CA ARG A 235 -10.21 2.17 42.69
C ARG A 235 -11.02 3.22 41.90
N PRO A 236 -12.34 3.31 42.15
CA PRO A 236 -13.17 4.32 41.52
C PRO A 236 -12.69 5.75 41.77
N HIS A 237 -12.69 6.56 40.71
CA HIS A 237 -12.32 7.96 40.78
C HIS A 237 -13.40 8.85 40.11
N PRO A 238 -14.40 9.34 40.88
CA PRO A 238 -15.59 10.01 40.32
C PRO A 238 -15.30 11.23 39.48
N ARG A 239 -14.21 11.98 39.77
CA ARG A 239 -13.80 13.17 38.98
C ARG A 239 -13.44 12.88 37.56
N LEU A 240 -13.05 11.65 37.24
CA LEU A 240 -12.73 11.26 35.84
C LEU A 240 -13.97 11.23 34.93
N ARG A 241 -15.19 11.27 35.46
CA ARG A 241 -16.41 11.47 34.66
C ARG A 241 -16.41 12.83 33.97
N LEU A 242 -15.69 13.83 34.52
CA LEU A 242 -15.50 15.15 33.90
C LEU A 242 -14.62 15.13 32.67
N LEU A 243 -13.93 14.00 32.35
CA LEU A 243 -13.22 13.83 31.08
C LEU A 243 -14.14 14.04 29.88
N ALA A 244 -15.43 13.75 30.00
CA ALA A 244 -16.41 14.02 28.95
C ALA A 244 -16.57 15.51 28.59
N GLU A 245 -16.14 16.41 29.44
CA GLU A 245 -16.21 17.87 29.23
C GLU A 245 -14.98 18.41 28.47
N LEU A 246 -13.93 17.58 28.31
CA LEU A 246 -12.73 17.99 27.58
C LEU A 246 -13.02 17.96 26.07
N PRO A 247 -12.68 19.02 25.32
CA PRO A 247 -12.95 19.10 23.88
C PRO A 247 -12.18 18.04 23.06
N GLU A 248 -11.08 17.51 23.62
CA GLU A 248 -10.29 16.44 23.01
C GLU A 248 -10.88 15.04 23.24
N VAL A 249 -11.90 14.91 24.10
CA VAL A 249 -12.51 13.64 24.46
C VAL A 249 -13.86 13.48 23.77
N ALA A 250 -14.02 12.37 23.12
CA ALA A 250 -15.30 11.92 22.57
C ALA A 250 -15.59 10.49 23.05
N ASP A 251 -16.86 10.10 22.99
CA ASP A 251 -17.31 8.72 23.24
C ASP A 251 -16.82 8.10 24.55
N LEU A 252 -16.75 8.90 25.65
CA LEU A 252 -16.41 8.38 26.98
C LEU A 252 -17.45 7.34 27.42
N ARG A 253 -17.01 6.09 27.60
CA ARG A 253 -17.85 4.96 27.99
C ARG A 253 -17.26 4.28 29.22
N TRP A 254 -18.05 4.17 30.28
CA TRP A 254 -17.68 3.41 31.46
C TRP A 254 -18.20 1.97 31.35
N GLU A 255 -17.28 1.00 31.37
CA GLU A 255 -17.62 -0.43 31.41
C GLU A 255 -17.87 -0.88 32.87
N SER A 256 -17.18 -0.27 33.82
CA SER A 256 -17.34 -0.44 35.26
C SER A 256 -16.94 0.82 35.99
N ASP A 257 -17.03 0.83 37.35
CA ASP A 257 -16.59 2.00 38.16
C ASP A 257 -15.05 2.21 38.12
N THR A 258 -14.30 1.24 37.61
CA THR A 258 -12.83 1.28 37.54
C THR A 258 -12.29 1.11 36.10
N ARG A 259 -13.14 0.91 35.12
CA ARG A 259 -12.71 0.76 33.73
C ARG A 259 -13.55 1.62 32.79
N PHE A 260 -12.87 2.36 31.94
CA PHE A 260 -13.53 3.16 30.92
C PHE A 260 -12.69 3.21 29.64
N THR A 261 -13.37 3.49 28.54
CA THR A 261 -12.81 3.80 27.24
C THR A 261 -13.21 5.20 26.83
N LEU A 262 -12.34 5.87 26.10
CA LEU A 262 -12.66 7.16 25.46
C LEU A 262 -11.98 7.25 24.09
N ALA A 263 -12.56 8.04 23.22
CA ALA A 263 -11.95 8.41 21.95
C ALA A 263 -11.27 9.77 22.08
N LEU A 264 -9.98 9.85 21.73
CA LEU A 264 -9.16 11.05 21.80
C LEU A 264 -9.06 11.70 20.40
N THR A 265 -9.48 12.95 20.29
CA THR A 265 -9.50 13.72 19.03
C THR A 265 -8.39 14.78 18.94
N GLY A 266 -7.45 14.79 19.88
CA GLY A 266 -6.38 15.79 19.97
C GLY A 266 -5.21 15.33 20.82
N PRO A 267 -4.32 16.25 21.23
CA PRO A 267 -3.16 15.91 22.05
C PRO A 267 -3.59 15.30 23.40
N PRO A 268 -2.91 14.24 23.89
CA PRO A 268 -3.31 13.52 25.10
C PRO A 268 -3.06 14.30 26.41
N GLY A 269 -2.37 15.43 26.36
CA GLY A 269 -1.96 16.18 27.53
C GLY A 269 -3.06 16.49 28.54
N PRO A 270 -4.24 17.00 28.14
CA PRO A 270 -5.35 17.27 29.09
C PRO A 270 -5.84 15.99 29.78
N VAL A 271 -5.99 14.90 29.06
CA VAL A 271 -6.42 13.61 29.61
C VAL A 271 -5.38 13.05 30.58
N LEU A 272 -4.08 13.09 30.22
CA LEU A 272 -3.00 12.63 31.08
C LEU A 272 -2.93 13.45 32.39
N ARG A 273 -3.15 14.77 32.33
CA ARG A 273 -3.24 15.60 33.55
C ARG A 273 -4.41 15.21 34.44
N ALA A 274 -5.56 14.91 33.87
CA ALA A 274 -6.72 14.47 34.64
C ALA A 274 -6.51 13.08 35.27
N LEU A 275 -5.70 12.23 34.66
CA LEU A 275 -5.33 10.90 35.16
C LEU A 275 -4.21 10.95 36.21
N ALA A 276 -3.46 12.03 36.32
CA ALA A 276 -2.27 12.13 37.18
C ALA A 276 -2.55 11.87 38.69
N ASP A 277 -3.75 12.21 39.17
CA ASP A 277 -4.17 12.00 40.56
C ASP A 277 -4.95 10.67 40.74
N ALA A 278 -5.12 9.89 39.71
CA ALA A 278 -5.83 8.62 39.73
C ALA A 278 -4.86 7.44 39.84
N ASP A 279 -5.25 6.42 40.59
CA ASP A 279 -4.46 5.16 40.68
C ASP A 279 -4.66 4.34 39.39
N VAL A 280 -3.98 4.73 38.32
CA VAL A 280 -4.05 4.04 37.04
C VAL A 280 -3.23 2.75 37.12
N VAL A 281 -3.89 1.61 36.84
CA VAL A 281 -3.27 0.28 36.76
C VAL A 281 -2.82 -0.04 35.34
N ARG A 282 -3.63 0.40 34.37
CA ARG A 282 -3.37 0.18 32.94
C ARG A 282 -3.85 1.38 32.13
N LEU A 283 -3.02 1.79 31.21
CA LEU A 283 -3.34 2.81 30.22
C LEU A 283 -2.88 2.29 28.86
N ASP A 284 -3.83 1.93 28.02
CA ASP A 284 -3.57 1.56 26.62
C ASP A 284 -4.05 2.71 25.73
N VAL A 285 -3.19 3.14 24.85
CA VAL A 285 -3.54 4.11 23.80
C VAL A 285 -3.37 3.38 22.47
N ARG A 286 -4.47 3.21 21.75
CA ARG A 286 -4.50 2.54 20.46
C ARG A 286 -4.82 3.57 19.38
N GLU A 287 -3.91 3.74 18.44
CA GLU A 287 -4.21 4.45 17.22
C GLU A 287 -5.08 3.55 16.32
N PRO A 288 -6.06 4.13 15.61
CA PRO A 288 -6.87 3.36 14.68
C PRO A 288 -5.99 2.74 13.60
N SER A 289 -6.18 1.46 13.35
CA SER A 289 -5.52 0.77 12.25
C SER A 289 -6.06 1.28 10.91
N LEU A 290 -5.27 1.12 9.85
CA LEU A 290 -5.76 1.41 8.50
C LEU A 290 -6.97 0.54 8.14
N GLU A 291 -7.10 -0.64 8.77
CA GLU A 291 -8.24 -1.54 8.60
C GLU A 291 -9.55 -0.92 9.14
N GLU A 292 -9.50 -0.29 10.31
CA GLU A 292 -10.65 0.42 10.88
C GLU A 292 -11.04 1.62 10.00
N ILE A 293 -10.03 2.37 9.53
CA ILE A 293 -10.22 3.47 8.59
C ILE A 293 -10.88 2.97 7.28
N PHE A 294 -10.38 1.86 6.76
CA PHE A 294 -10.88 1.26 5.53
C PHE A 294 -12.32 0.76 5.69
N LEU A 295 -12.65 0.11 6.81
CA LEU A 295 -13.99 -0.39 7.09
C LEU A 295 -15.02 0.73 7.13
N ASP A 296 -14.69 1.93 7.61
CA ASP A 296 -15.61 3.06 7.60
C ASP A 296 -15.92 3.54 6.18
N TYR A 297 -14.92 3.58 5.28
CA TYR A 297 -15.17 3.87 3.87
C TYR A 297 -16.03 2.81 3.17
N TYR A 298 -16.07 1.58 3.72
CA TYR A 298 -16.87 0.48 3.19
C TYR A 298 -18.16 0.22 3.99
N GLY A 299 -18.21 0.56 5.28
CA GLY A 299 -19.34 0.33 6.19
C GLY A 299 -20.52 1.30 6.01
N GLU A 300 -20.32 2.47 5.43
CA GLU A 300 -21.38 3.44 5.12
C GLU A 300 -22.10 3.09 3.80
N VAL A 301 -22.61 1.88 3.66
CA VAL A 301 -23.57 1.57 2.60
C VAL A 301 -24.95 1.50 3.20
N PRO A 302 -25.88 2.41 2.88
CA PRO A 302 -27.31 2.12 3.02
C PRO A 302 -27.63 0.93 2.12
N ALA A 303 -28.33 -0.05 2.69
CA ALA A 303 -28.88 -1.21 1.99
C ALA A 303 -29.85 -0.78 0.87
#